data_438244c42b3cb161f4e2a255999b6a3b
#
_entry.id   438244c42b3cb161f4e2a255999b6a3b
#
_cell.length_a   1.000
_cell.length_b   1.000
_cell.length_c   1.000
_cell.angle_alpha   90.00
_cell.angle_beta   90.00
_cell.angle_gamma   90.00
#
_symmetry.space_group_name_H-M   'P 1'
#
loop_
_entity.id
_entity.type
_entity.pdbx_description
1 polymer ?
#
loop_
_entity_poly.entity_id
_entity_poly.type
_entity_poly.pdbx_seq_one_letter_code
_entity_poly.pdbx_strand_id
1 'polypeptide(L)'
;MLTFRALELSDVDFLYQIENEETLWTHGYNTAPFSRFALEQYVLNSSASLYEDGQLRLVLLDESQAVGLVDVFSYDAKHQRAEVDIALHADFRGRGRGTAALQLLLGYVRQHLHLHQLYAYVAAHNAPALHAFLAAGFSRTATLRDWISLPGGFCDAVLLQYVF
;
A
#
# COMPACT_ATOMS: atom_id res chain seq x y z
N MET A 1 14.88 7.63 10.25
CA MET A 1 14.89 6.16 9.99
C MET A 1 13.44 5.70 9.87
N LEU A 2 13.11 4.96 8.79
CA LEU A 2 11.74 4.48 8.59
C LEU A 2 11.42 3.30 9.53
N THR A 3 10.21 3.32 10.10
CA THR A 3 9.67 2.24 10.94
C THR A 3 8.18 2.07 10.67
N PHE A 4 7.61 0.95 11.12
CA PHE A 4 6.16 0.70 11.08
C PHE A 4 5.57 0.67 12.48
N ARG A 5 4.31 1.06 12.57
CA ARG A 5 3.45 0.76 13.72
C ARG A 5 2.01 0.51 13.28
N ALA A 6 1.24 -0.08 14.17
CA ALA A 6 -0.20 -0.22 13.96
C ALA A 6 -0.91 1.14 13.92
N LEU A 7 -2.12 1.14 13.32
CA LEU A 7 -3.03 2.28 13.37
C LEU A 7 -3.53 2.53 14.79
N GLU A 8 -3.67 3.79 15.13
CA GLU A 8 -4.28 4.28 16.37
C GLU A 8 -5.36 5.31 16.08
N LEU A 9 -6.27 5.54 17.01
CA LEU A 9 -7.33 6.56 16.84
C LEU A 9 -6.78 7.96 16.59
N SER A 10 -5.59 8.26 17.11
CA SER A 10 -4.89 9.52 16.85
C SER A 10 -4.48 9.71 15.38
N ASP A 11 -4.52 8.64 14.55
CA ASP A 11 -4.17 8.71 13.13
C ASP A 11 -5.35 9.08 12.23
N VAL A 12 -6.55 9.25 12.76
CA VAL A 12 -7.75 9.50 11.95
C VAL A 12 -7.60 10.75 11.08
N ASP A 13 -7.00 11.82 11.58
CA ASP A 13 -6.75 13.02 10.79
C ASP A 13 -5.74 12.78 9.65
N PHE A 14 -4.71 12.01 9.90
CA PHE A 14 -3.73 11.60 8.88
C PHE A 14 -4.37 10.69 7.82
N LEU A 15 -5.17 9.70 8.24
CA LEU A 15 -5.95 8.86 7.34
C LEU A 15 -6.89 9.69 6.48
N TYR A 16 -7.60 10.65 7.09
CA TYR A 16 -8.53 11.53 6.39
C TYR A 16 -7.83 12.33 5.28
N GLN A 17 -6.63 12.81 5.54
CA GLN A 17 -5.84 13.53 4.53
C GLN A 17 -5.39 12.62 3.39
N ILE A 18 -4.82 11.45 3.68
CA ILE A 18 -4.31 10.53 2.64
C ILE A 18 -5.44 9.90 1.85
N GLU A 19 -6.47 9.37 2.52
CA GLU A 19 -7.56 8.64 1.85
C GLU A 19 -8.43 9.56 0.98
N ASN A 20 -8.49 10.84 1.29
CA ASN A 20 -9.25 11.83 0.53
C ASN A 20 -8.38 12.63 -0.45
N GLU A 21 -7.11 12.26 -0.65
CA GLU A 21 -6.26 12.86 -1.68
C GLU A 21 -6.65 12.30 -3.06
N GLU A 22 -7.40 13.07 -3.84
CA GLU A 22 -7.95 12.62 -5.14
C GLU A 22 -6.87 12.17 -6.13
N THR A 23 -5.65 12.70 -6.05
CA THR A 23 -4.54 12.26 -6.91
C THR A 23 -4.14 10.80 -6.66
N LEU A 24 -4.39 10.26 -5.48
CA LEU A 24 -4.15 8.86 -5.14
C LEU A 24 -5.28 7.95 -5.63
N TRP A 25 -6.49 8.47 -5.84
CA TRP A 25 -7.63 7.67 -6.27
C TRP A 25 -7.46 7.10 -7.69
N THR A 26 -6.75 7.80 -8.56
CA THR A 26 -6.45 7.32 -9.91
C THR A 26 -5.55 6.08 -9.93
N HIS A 27 -4.92 5.76 -8.80
CA HIS A 27 -4.02 4.63 -8.64
C HIS A 27 -4.54 3.59 -7.65
N GLY A 28 -5.60 3.92 -6.90
CA GLY A 28 -6.18 3.07 -5.86
C GLY A 28 -7.59 2.58 -6.18
N TYR A 29 -8.27 2.10 -5.14
CA TYR A 29 -9.62 1.51 -5.23
C TYR A 29 -10.72 2.45 -4.75
N ASN A 30 -10.38 3.66 -4.30
CA ASN A 30 -11.34 4.61 -3.74
C ASN A 30 -12.23 5.21 -4.83
N THR A 31 -13.53 5.24 -4.56
CA THR A 31 -14.55 5.79 -5.46
C THR A 31 -15.31 6.96 -4.86
N ALA A 32 -15.15 7.22 -3.58
CA ALA A 32 -15.83 8.27 -2.84
C ALA A 32 -14.98 8.72 -1.63
N PRO A 33 -15.15 9.96 -1.16
CA PRO A 33 -14.46 10.43 0.03
C PRO A 33 -14.93 9.69 1.28
N PHE A 34 -14.02 9.51 2.21
CA PHE A 34 -14.27 8.95 3.54
C PHE A 34 -14.62 10.05 4.54
N SER A 35 -15.61 9.81 5.40
CA SER A 35 -15.85 10.63 6.58
C SER A 35 -14.87 10.27 7.71
N ARG A 36 -14.63 11.20 8.64
CA ARG A 36 -13.84 10.92 9.85
C ARG A 36 -14.46 9.78 10.66
N PHE A 37 -15.78 9.75 10.79
CA PHE A 37 -16.50 8.69 11.48
C PHE A 37 -16.23 7.31 10.86
N ALA A 38 -16.28 7.20 9.53
CA ALA A 38 -15.98 5.93 8.84
C ALA A 38 -14.54 5.47 9.12
N LEU A 39 -13.58 6.39 9.15
CA LEU A 39 -12.18 6.09 9.45
C LEU A 39 -11.97 5.72 10.92
N GLU A 40 -12.66 6.38 11.86
CA GLU A 40 -12.66 5.98 13.27
C GLU A 40 -13.18 4.55 13.45
N GLN A 41 -14.32 4.22 12.83
CA GLN A 41 -14.88 2.86 12.87
C GLN A 41 -13.93 1.83 12.25
N TYR A 42 -13.26 2.19 11.15
CA TYR A 42 -12.25 1.33 10.53
C TYR A 42 -11.11 1.02 11.50
N VAL A 43 -10.55 2.03 12.17
CA VAL A 43 -9.46 1.85 13.15
C VAL A 43 -9.93 1.03 14.35
N LEU A 44 -11.12 1.31 14.89
CA LEU A 44 -11.68 0.57 16.04
C LEU A 44 -11.94 -0.90 15.74
N ASN A 45 -12.31 -1.23 14.51
CA ASN A 45 -12.64 -2.60 14.11
C ASN A 45 -11.42 -3.38 13.56
N SER A 46 -10.26 -2.74 13.40
CA SER A 46 -9.06 -3.42 12.93
C SER A 46 -8.44 -4.26 14.05
N SER A 47 -8.22 -5.55 13.78
CA SER A 47 -7.48 -6.43 14.70
C SER A 47 -5.96 -6.27 14.57
N ALA A 48 -5.48 -5.53 13.57
CA ALA A 48 -4.09 -5.45 13.15
C ALA A 48 -3.46 -6.83 12.84
N SER A 49 -4.29 -7.76 12.38
CA SER A 49 -3.89 -9.13 12.03
C SER A 49 -4.28 -9.43 10.58
N LEU A 50 -3.27 -9.71 9.74
CA LEU A 50 -3.51 -10.14 8.36
C LEU A 50 -4.37 -11.40 8.27
N TYR A 51 -4.19 -12.31 9.22
CA TYR A 51 -4.88 -13.61 9.23
C TYR A 51 -6.36 -13.51 9.64
N GLU A 52 -6.69 -12.56 10.51
CA GLU A 52 -8.07 -12.34 10.98
C GLU A 52 -8.86 -11.44 10.04
N ASP A 53 -8.26 -10.33 9.61
CA ASP A 53 -8.93 -9.30 8.82
C ASP A 53 -8.78 -9.54 7.31
N GLY A 54 -7.87 -10.43 6.87
CA GLY A 54 -7.49 -10.58 5.46
C GLY A 54 -6.68 -9.40 4.92
N GLN A 55 -6.37 -8.45 5.78
CA GLN A 55 -5.58 -7.24 5.47
C GLN A 55 -4.83 -6.75 6.70
N LEU A 56 -3.70 -6.08 6.45
CA LEU A 56 -2.90 -5.43 7.47
C LEU A 56 -2.52 -4.04 6.95
N ARG A 57 -2.91 -3.00 7.68
CA ARG A 57 -2.52 -1.62 7.40
C ARG A 57 -1.57 -1.12 8.48
N LEU A 58 -0.44 -0.60 8.06
CA LEU A 58 0.59 -0.07 8.93
C LEU A 58 0.86 1.40 8.63
N VAL A 59 1.08 2.18 9.67
CA VAL A 59 1.56 3.56 9.54
C VAL A 59 3.07 3.53 9.34
N LEU A 60 3.53 4.15 8.25
CA LEU A 60 4.94 4.38 8.00
C LEU A 60 5.38 5.66 8.71
N LEU A 61 6.39 5.54 9.56
CA LEU A 61 6.99 6.65 10.27
C LEU A 61 8.38 6.96 9.70
N ASP A 62 8.71 8.25 9.59
CA ASP A 62 10.09 8.72 9.48
C ASP A 62 10.44 9.40 10.81
N GLU A 63 11.29 8.75 11.59
CA GLU A 63 11.50 9.05 13.02
C GLU A 63 10.18 8.86 13.80
N SER A 64 9.53 9.94 14.22
CA SER A 64 8.24 9.89 14.93
C SER A 64 7.07 10.46 14.10
N GLN A 65 7.34 10.95 12.89
CA GLN A 65 6.32 11.56 12.03
C GLN A 65 5.68 10.53 11.11
N ALA A 66 4.35 10.49 11.06
CA ALA A 66 3.62 9.70 10.07
C ALA A 66 3.83 10.30 8.67
N VAL A 67 4.34 9.49 7.73
CA VAL A 67 4.69 9.92 6.37
C VAL A 67 3.96 9.14 5.30
N GLY A 68 3.30 8.05 5.64
CA GLY A 68 2.56 7.22 4.71
C GLY A 68 1.87 6.05 5.36
N LEU A 69 1.23 5.25 4.52
CA LEU A 69 0.56 4.00 4.86
C LEU A 69 1.13 2.89 4.00
N VAL A 70 1.16 1.69 4.55
CA VAL A 70 1.50 0.46 3.84
C VAL A 70 0.38 -0.54 4.08
N ASP A 71 -0.17 -1.06 3.00
CA ASP A 71 -1.25 -2.03 3.02
C ASP A 71 -0.77 -3.38 2.49
N VAL A 72 -1.06 -4.44 3.22
CA VAL A 72 -0.98 -5.83 2.77
C VAL A 72 -2.40 -6.38 2.84
N PHE A 73 -2.96 -6.77 1.70
CA PHE A 73 -4.38 -7.14 1.60
C PHE A 73 -4.59 -8.24 0.55
N SER A 74 -5.84 -8.61 0.28
CA SER A 74 -6.16 -9.73 -0.60
C SER A 74 -5.41 -11.01 -0.20
N TYR A 75 -5.32 -11.27 1.10
CA TYR A 75 -4.57 -12.39 1.64
C TYR A 75 -5.20 -13.73 1.24
N ASP A 76 -4.38 -14.57 0.61
CA ASP A 76 -4.71 -15.95 0.25
C ASP A 76 -3.90 -16.91 1.14
N ALA A 77 -4.57 -17.46 2.15
CA ALA A 77 -3.93 -18.34 3.14
C ALA A 77 -3.42 -19.65 2.51
N LYS A 78 -4.14 -20.18 1.49
CA LYS A 78 -3.77 -21.43 0.83
C LYS A 78 -2.49 -21.27 0.01
N HIS A 79 -2.41 -20.16 -0.72
CA HIS A 79 -1.29 -19.89 -1.63
C HIS A 79 -0.22 -18.97 -1.01
N GLN A 80 -0.40 -18.57 0.25
CA GLN A 80 0.54 -17.75 1.01
C GLN A 80 0.99 -16.50 0.28
N ARG A 81 0.04 -15.76 -0.30
CA ARG A 81 0.29 -14.55 -1.07
C ARG A 81 -0.63 -13.42 -0.63
N ALA A 82 -0.18 -12.21 -0.85
CA ALA A 82 -0.98 -11.01 -0.62
C ALA A 82 -0.59 -9.91 -1.59
N GLU A 83 -1.52 -8.99 -1.82
CA GLU A 83 -1.29 -7.75 -2.55
C GLU A 83 -0.68 -6.70 -1.62
N VAL A 84 0.14 -5.82 -2.16
CA VAL A 84 0.72 -4.70 -1.41
C VAL A 84 0.46 -3.39 -2.11
N ASP A 85 0.14 -2.37 -1.31
CA ASP A 85 0.07 -0.98 -1.74
C ASP A 85 0.81 -0.07 -0.77
N ILE A 86 1.29 1.07 -1.27
CA ILE A 86 1.94 2.12 -0.49
C ILE A 86 1.39 3.47 -0.88
N ALA A 87 0.90 4.21 0.10
CA ALA A 87 0.51 5.60 -0.04
C ALA A 87 1.45 6.49 0.79
N LEU A 88 2.18 7.38 0.13
CA LEU A 88 2.99 8.39 0.81
C LEU A 88 2.26 9.74 0.78
N HIS A 89 2.28 10.46 1.89
CA HIS A 89 1.84 11.84 1.93
C HIS A 89 2.66 12.69 0.95
N ALA A 90 2.02 13.64 0.29
CA ALA A 90 2.60 14.42 -0.81
C ALA A 90 3.99 15.02 -0.49
N ASP A 91 4.15 15.58 0.71
CA ASP A 91 5.38 16.23 1.16
C ASP A 91 6.59 15.28 1.26
N PHE A 92 6.33 13.96 1.29
CA PHE A 92 7.36 12.94 1.49
C PHE A 92 7.66 12.13 0.23
N ARG A 93 7.01 12.42 -0.91
CA ARG A 93 7.27 11.75 -2.18
C ARG A 93 8.61 12.19 -2.81
N GLY A 94 9.10 11.41 -3.76
CA GLY A 94 10.26 11.77 -4.60
C GLY A 94 11.63 11.68 -3.94
N ARG A 95 11.75 11.13 -2.73
CA ARG A 95 13.00 11.05 -1.95
C ARG A 95 13.45 9.63 -1.64
N GLY A 96 13.07 8.66 -2.48
CA GLY A 96 13.41 7.25 -2.27
C GLY A 96 12.64 6.56 -1.12
N ARG A 97 11.73 7.25 -0.45
CA ARG A 97 10.97 6.70 0.69
C ARG A 97 10.08 5.52 0.31
N GLY A 98 9.52 5.52 -0.90
CA GLY A 98 8.71 4.39 -1.39
C GLY A 98 9.54 3.11 -1.50
N THR A 99 10.72 3.19 -2.09
CA THR A 99 11.66 2.05 -2.16
C THR A 99 12.08 1.58 -0.77
N ALA A 100 12.44 2.51 0.11
CA ALA A 100 12.84 2.16 1.47
C ALA A 100 11.69 1.55 2.29
N ALA A 101 10.46 2.04 2.12
CA ALA A 101 9.27 1.47 2.76
C ALA A 101 8.99 0.04 2.27
N LEU A 102 9.11 -0.22 0.96
CA LEU A 102 8.99 -1.56 0.40
C LEU A 102 10.06 -2.51 0.95
N GLN A 103 11.31 -2.08 1.01
CA GLN A 103 12.38 -2.90 1.58
C GLN A 103 12.14 -3.22 3.06
N LEU A 104 11.66 -2.24 3.83
CA LEU A 104 11.26 -2.44 5.23
C LEU A 104 10.11 -3.45 5.33
N LEU A 105 9.09 -3.34 4.44
CA LEU A 105 7.98 -4.28 4.38
C LEU A 105 8.44 -5.70 4.05
N LEU A 106 9.34 -5.88 3.09
CA LEU A 106 9.87 -7.20 2.74
C LEU A 106 10.54 -7.88 3.94
N GLY A 107 11.31 -7.10 4.72
CA GLY A 107 11.88 -7.58 5.98
C GLY A 107 10.81 -8.00 7.00
N TYR A 108 9.80 -7.15 7.18
CA TYR A 108 8.68 -7.42 8.08
C TYR A 108 7.88 -8.68 7.67
N VAL A 109 7.55 -8.82 6.40
CA VAL A 109 6.81 -9.97 5.86
C VAL A 109 7.58 -11.26 6.09
N ARG A 110 8.89 -11.26 5.80
CA ARG A 110 9.76 -12.43 6.00
C ARG A 110 9.83 -12.86 7.48
N GLN A 111 9.87 -11.91 8.39
CA GLN A 111 10.02 -12.19 9.82
C GLN A 111 8.71 -12.55 10.52
N HIS A 112 7.58 -11.95 10.07
CA HIS A 112 6.35 -11.96 10.85
C HIS A 112 5.14 -12.55 10.12
N LEU A 113 5.05 -12.43 8.80
CA LEU A 113 3.85 -12.84 8.05
C LEU A 113 4.03 -14.16 7.29
N HIS A 114 5.26 -14.65 7.12
CA HIS A 114 5.58 -15.94 6.49
C HIS A 114 4.86 -16.17 5.15
N LEU A 115 4.71 -15.12 4.34
CA LEU A 115 4.14 -15.23 3.01
C LEU A 115 5.17 -15.80 2.04
N HIS A 116 4.70 -16.54 1.03
CA HIS A 116 5.54 -17.02 -0.05
C HIS A 116 5.83 -15.91 -1.06
N GLN A 117 4.86 -15.03 -1.33
CA GLN A 117 5.05 -13.91 -2.23
C GLN A 117 4.15 -12.71 -1.92
N LEU A 118 4.63 -11.54 -2.34
CA LEU A 118 3.86 -10.33 -2.48
C LEU A 118 3.70 -9.96 -3.96
N TYR A 119 2.58 -9.35 -4.31
CA TYR A 119 2.35 -8.83 -5.64
C TYR A 119 1.69 -7.44 -5.58
N ALA A 120 1.80 -6.69 -6.66
CA ALA A 120 1.17 -5.39 -6.80
C ALA A 120 0.74 -5.14 -8.24
N TYR A 121 -0.37 -4.42 -8.40
CA TYR A 121 -0.80 -3.87 -9.68
C TYR A 121 -0.50 -2.39 -9.70
N VAL A 122 0.37 -1.97 -10.60
CA VAL A 122 0.76 -0.57 -10.74
C VAL A 122 0.37 -0.06 -12.11
N ALA A 123 -0.31 1.10 -12.17
CA ALA A 123 -0.66 1.72 -13.45
C ALA A 123 0.58 1.89 -14.32
N ALA A 124 0.50 1.50 -15.59
CA ALA A 124 1.65 1.48 -16.50
C ALA A 124 2.31 2.87 -16.68
N HIS A 125 1.54 3.96 -16.48
CA HIS A 125 2.05 5.33 -16.56
C HIS A 125 2.59 5.86 -15.21
N ASN A 126 2.44 5.11 -14.11
CA ASN A 126 2.95 5.53 -12.79
C ASN A 126 4.43 5.18 -12.65
N ALA A 127 5.28 5.91 -13.36
CA ALA A 127 6.71 5.66 -13.37
C ALA A 127 7.37 5.71 -11.98
N PRO A 128 7.02 6.64 -11.07
CA PRO A 128 7.59 6.65 -9.73
C PRO A 128 7.31 5.38 -8.92
N ALA A 129 6.08 4.87 -8.97
CA ALA A 129 5.73 3.62 -8.27
C ALA A 129 6.44 2.42 -8.90
N LEU A 130 6.41 2.28 -10.23
CA LEU A 130 7.14 1.22 -10.94
C LEU A 130 8.63 1.21 -10.55
N HIS A 131 9.26 2.39 -10.53
CA HIS A 131 10.65 2.50 -10.12
C HIS A 131 10.86 2.04 -8.66
N ALA A 132 10.00 2.45 -7.75
CA ALA A 132 10.11 2.08 -6.33
C ALA A 132 10.02 0.56 -6.12
N PHE A 133 9.05 -0.08 -6.75
CA PHE A 133 8.89 -1.54 -6.66
C PHE A 133 10.07 -2.30 -7.27
N LEU A 134 10.52 -1.93 -8.47
CA LEU A 134 11.66 -2.57 -9.13
C LEU A 134 12.95 -2.38 -8.32
N ALA A 135 13.19 -1.17 -7.80
CA ALA A 135 14.35 -0.88 -6.96
C ALA A 135 14.30 -1.61 -5.61
N ALA A 136 13.11 -1.95 -5.10
CA ALA A 136 12.95 -2.78 -3.91
C ALA A 136 13.17 -4.28 -4.15
N GLY A 137 13.25 -4.71 -5.42
CA GLY A 137 13.53 -6.10 -5.80
C GLY A 137 12.33 -6.85 -6.38
N PHE A 138 11.21 -6.20 -6.60
CA PHE A 138 10.09 -6.81 -7.33
C PHE A 138 10.45 -7.00 -8.81
N SER A 139 9.89 -8.04 -9.41
CA SER A 139 10.05 -8.33 -10.84
C SER A 139 8.78 -7.99 -11.60
N ARG A 140 8.93 -7.38 -12.77
CA ARG A 140 7.81 -7.19 -13.71
C ARG A 140 7.44 -8.52 -14.34
N THR A 141 6.21 -8.98 -14.10
CA THR A 141 5.77 -10.32 -14.51
C THR A 141 4.82 -10.28 -15.71
N ALA A 142 3.89 -9.32 -15.72
CA ALA A 142 2.91 -9.21 -16.78
C ALA A 142 2.43 -7.76 -16.97
N THR A 143 1.80 -7.50 -18.11
CA THR A 143 1.02 -6.29 -18.35
C THR A 143 -0.43 -6.71 -18.62
N LEU A 144 -1.34 -6.13 -17.86
CA LEU A 144 -2.78 -6.37 -17.98
C LEU A 144 -3.41 -5.19 -18.72
N ARG A 145 -4.04 -5.46 -19.85
CA ARG A 145 -4.63 -4.41 -20.69
C ARG A 145 -5.93 -3.89 -20.11
N ASP A 146 -6.14 -2.59 -20.21
CA ASP A 146 -7.37 -1.89 -19.80
C ASP A 146 -7.81 -2.26 -18.36
N TRP A 147 -6.84 -2.42 -17.46
CA TRP A 147 -7.07 -2.95 -16.11
C TRP A 147 -7.56 -1.89 -15.13
N ILE A 148 -7.13 -0.65 -15.31
CA ILE A 148 -7.42 0.46 -14.38
C ILE A 148 -8.29 1.48 -15.10
N SER A 149 -9.43 1.80 -14.48
CA SER A 149 -10.32 2.85 -14.96
C SER A 149 -9.78 4.23 -14.58
N LEU A 150 -9.76 5.12 -15.57
CA LEU A 150 -9.36 6.52 -15.40
C LEU A 150 -10.45 7.43 -15.93
N PRO A 151 -10.49 8.72 -15.54
CA PRO A 151 -11.33 9.71 -16.22
C PRO A 151 -11.03 9.71 -17.72
N GLY A 152 -12.02 9.35 -18.53
CA GLY A 152 -11.90 9.33 -19.99
C GLY A 152 -11.43 8.02 -20.63
N GLY A 153 -11.28 6.92 -19.85
CA GLY A 153 -10.92 5.61 -20.42
C GLY A 153 -10.31 4.64 -19.44
N PHE A 154 -9.44 3.80 -19.96
CA PHE A 154 -8.75 2.78 -19.19
C PHE A 154 -7.24 2.84 -19.45
N CYS A 155 -6.45 2.36 -18.52
CA CYS A 155 -5.02 2.15 -18.75
C CYS A 155 -4.59 0.76 -18.31
N ASP A 156 -3.44 0.34 -18.84
CA ASP A 156 -2.82 -0.91 -18.48
C ASP A 156 -2.26 -0.88 -17.06
N ALA A 157 -2.23 -2.03 -16.42
CA ALA A 157 -1.50 -2.26 -15.18
C ALA A 157 -0.31 -3.19 -15.40
N VAL A 158 0.77 -2.93 -14.69
CA VAL A 158 1.91 -3.82 -14.58
C VAL A 158 1.75 -4.67 -13.34
N LEU A 159 1.76 -5.98 -13.49
CA LEU A 159 1.84 -6.92 -12.38
C LEU A 159 3.31 -7.09 -11.97
N LEU A 160 3.58 -6.77 -10.73
CA LEU A 160 4.89 -6.90 -10.08
C LEU A 160 4.82 -7.98 -9.00
N GLN A 161 5.85 -8.81 -8.89
CA GLN A 161 5.92 -9.89 -7.91
C GLN A 161 7.27 -9.88 -7.18
N TYR A 162 7.20 -10.20 -5.91
CA TYR A 162 8.37 -10.54 -5.08
C TYR A 162 8.12 -11.92 -4.46
N VAL A 163 8.98 -12.89 -4.77
CA VAL A 163 8.95 -14.24 -4.21
C VAL A 163 10.05 -14.35 -3.15
N PHE A 164 9.68 -14.76 -1.93
CA PHE A 164 10.60 -14.86 -0.78
C PHE A 164 11.51 -16.08 -0.81
#